data_2ec4042624442b6758f40519589ecf78
#
_entry.id   2ec4042624442b6758f40519589ecf78
#
_cell.length_a   1.000
_cell.length_b   1.000
_cell.length_c   1.000
_cell.angle_alpha   90.00
_cell.angle_beta   90.00
_cell.angle_gamma   90.00
#
_symmetry.space_group_name_H-M   'P 1'
#
loop_
_entity.id
_entity.type
_entity.pdbx_description
1 polymer ?
#
loop_
_entity_poly.entity_id
_entity_poly.type
_entity_poly.pdbx_seq_one_letter_code
_entity_poly.pdbx_strand_id
1 'polypeptide(L)'
;MYATMEPWKLFFIVALPGMISMFAMSIYSIIEGIFIGQKLGEEAFAAVNIAMPLVMINFSLADLIGVGASVPISIALGKKDHKTANNVFSSSVLMIFIASLVMGTVMFTAARPLCLMMGAEGELLETSVRYLRTVALCSPLSTIFFAMDNYLRISGYVKTSMAINIGSNVATIGLLTLFLLVFEMDVVGSALATSISMCLCSFIAMIPFLRGKTLLKFTKPHFSRSMFKEIAACGSPVFLNNIAGRVTSILLNISLMTLGAQAFGENGGTTAVAVYAVLM
;
A
#
# COMPACT_ATOMS: atom_id res chain seq x y z
N MET A 1 1.55 -19.16 -21.97
CA MET A 1 0.85 -20.01 -20.99
C MET A 1 -0.64 -19.65 -20.90
N TYR A 2 -1.01 -18.37 -20.79
CA TYR A 2 -2.43 -17.95 -20.66
C TYR A 2 -3.22 -17.93 -21.99
N ALA A 3 -2.56 -17.77 -23.14
CA ALA A 3 -3.22 -17.63 -24.45
C ALA A 3 -3.91 -18.91 -24.96
N THR A 4 -3.61 -20.07 -24.40
CA THR A 4 -4.15 -21.38 -24.79
C THR A 4 -5.11 -21.97 -23.77
N MET A 5 -5.37 -21.27 -22.67
CA MET A 5 -6.26 -21.73 -21.61
C MET A 5 -7.70 -21.30 -21.87
N GLU A 6 -8.65 -22.14 -21.47
CA GLU A 6 -10.06 -21.77 -21.45
C GLU A 6 -10.27 -20.54 -20.51
N PRO A 7 -11.05 -19.54 -20.92
CA PRO A 7 -11.24 -18.30 -20.15
C PRO A 7 -11.70 -18.55 -18.71
N TRP A 8 -12.53 -19.56 -18.49
CA TRP A 8 -13.05 -19.96 -17.18
C TRP A 8 -11.93 -20.46 -16.24
N LYS A 9 -11.07 -21.34 -16.72
CA LYS A 9 -9.93 -21.84 -15.93
C LYS A 9 -8.93 -20.73 -15.62
N LEU A 10 -8.68 -19.85 -16.59
CA LEU A 10 -7.81 -18.69 -16.40
C LEU A 10 -8.35 -17.75 -15.32
N PHE A 11 -9.67 -17.49 -15.33
CA PHE A 11 -10.31 -16.66 -14.32
C PHE A 11 -10.05 -17.18 -12.91
N PHE A 12 -10.30 -18.47 -12.64
CA PHE A 12 -10.06 -19.03 -11.30
C PHE A 12 -8.58 -19.06 -10.91
N ILE A 13 -7.68 -19.34 -11.84
CA ILE A 13 -6.23 -19.37 -11.55
C ILE A 13 -5.72 -17.99 -11.13
N VAL A 14 -6.31 -16.92 -11.63
CA VAL A 14 -5.89 -15.55 -11.32
C VAL A 14 -6.70 -14.96 -10.18
N ALA A 15 -8.01 -15.14 -10.16
CA ALA A 15 -8.89 -14.52 -9.17
C ALA A 15 -8.77 -15.16 -7.77
N LEU A 16 -8.71 -16.49 -7.69
CA LEU A 16 -8.70 -17.19 -6.40
C LEU A 16 -7.49 -16.82 -5.52
N PRO A 17 -6.23 -16.78 -6.04
CA PRO A 17 -5.10 -16.30 -5.26
C PRO A 17 -5.23 -14.84 -4.81
N GLY A 18 -5.84 -13.98 -5.65
CA GLY A 18 -6.12 -12.59 -5.29
C GLY A 18 -7.12 -12.48 -4.14
N MET A 19 -8.21 -13.25 -4.19
CA MET A 19 -9.20 -13.30 -3.12
C MET A 19 -8.61 -13.78 -1.79
N ILE A 20 -7.80 -14.83 -1.82
CA ILE A 20 -7.12 -15.35 -0.63
C ILE A 20 -6.18 -14.29 -0.04
N SER A 21 -5.43 -13.57 -0.88
CA SER A 21 -4.54 -12.49 -0.42
C SER A 21 -5.33 -11.34 0.23
N MET A 22 -6.48 -10.94 -0.35
CA MET A 22 -7.34 -9.91 0.23
C MET A 22 -7.95 -10.35 1.57
N PHE A 23 -8.38 -11.61 1.66
CA PHE A 23 -8.90 -12.16 2.91
C PHE A 23 -7.82 -12.19 4.01
N ALA A 24 -6.60 -12.61 3.68
CA ALA A 24 -5.47 -12.57 4.60
C ALA A 24 -5.13 -11.14 5.04
N MET A 25 -5.25 -10.16 4.14
CA MET A 25 -5.06 -8.74 4.46
C MET A 25 -6.14 -8.22 5.42
N SER A 26 -7.40 -8.63 5.25
CA SER A 26 -8.48 -8.24 6.17
C SER A 26 -8.27 -8.80 7.57
N ILE A 27 -7.87 -10.07 7.68
CA ILE A 27 -7.52 -10.67 8.98
C ILE A 27 -6.34 -9.92 9.62
N TYR A 28 -5.30 -9.63 8.85
CA TYR A 28 -4.15 -8.86 9.32
C TYR A 28 -4.59 -7.49 9.87
N SER A 29 -5.44 -6.73 9.15
CA SER A 29 -5.91 -5.42 9.60
C SER A 29 -6.65 -5.48 10.92
N ILE A 30 -7.47 -6.52 11.15
CA ILE A 30 -8.17 -6.72 12.42
C ILE A 30 -7.16 -6.99 13.54
N ILE A 31 -6.20 -7.88 13.31
CA ILE A 31 -5.16 -8.21 14.29
C ILE A 31 -4.32 -6.97 14.64
N GLU A 32 -3.89 -6.21 13.63
CA GLU A 32 -3.13 -4.97 13.82
C GLU A 32 -3.91 -3.95 14.66
N GLY A 33 -5.20 -3.74 14.34
CA GLY A 33 -6.07 -2.85 15.10
C GLY A 33 -6.22 -3.27 16.56
N ILE A 34 -6.41 -4.57 16.84
CA ILE A 34 -6.47 -5.11 18.20
C ILE A 34 -5.14 -4.89 18.94
N PHE A 35 -4.00 -5.18 18.31
CA PHE A 35 -2.69 -4.99 18.93
C PHE A 35 -2.42 -3.53 19.29
N ILE A 36 -2.67 -2.61 18.37
CA ILE A 36 -2.46 -1.17 18.60
C ILE A 36 -3.42 -0.68 19.69
N GLY A 37 -4.72 -0.98 19.58
CA GLY A 37 -5.72 -0.50 20.51
C GLY A 37 -5.54 -1.04 21.94
N GLN A 38 -5.24 -2.33 22.10
CA GLN A 38 -5.11 -2.95 23.42
C GLN A 38 -3.75 -2.69 24.10
N LYS A 39 -2.66 -2.56 23.32
CA LYS A 39 -1.32 -2.41 23.89
C LYS A 39 -0.86 -0.95 24.01
N LEU A 40 -1.19 -0.14 23.02
CA LEU A 40 -0.74 1.26 22.97
C LEU A 40 -1.83 2.25 23.40
N GLY A 41 -3.09 1.77 23.52
CA GLY A 41 -4.22 2.57 23.94
C GLY A 41 -4.92 3.32 22.82
N GLU A 42 -5.99 4.01 23.17
CA GLU A 42 -6.86 4.71 22.22
C GLU A 42 -6.16 5.86 21.51
N GLU A 43 -5.26 6.55 22.18
CA GLU A 43 -4.53 7.70 21.63
C GLU A 43 -3.57 7.28 20.50
N ALA A 44 -2.81 6.19 20.70
CA ALA A 44 -1.94 5.65 19.66
C ALA A 44 -2.74 5.13 18.47
N PHE A 45 -3.90 4.50 18.71
CA PHE A 45 -4.80 4.07 17.64
C PHE A 45 -5.35 5.26 16.85
N ALA A 46 -5.75 6.34 17.53
CA ALA A 46 -6.18 7.57 16.90
C ALA A 46 -5.06 8.22 16.07
N ALA A 47 -3.82 8.23 16.60
CA ALA A 47 -2.65 8.77 15.90
C ALA A 47 -2.37 8.05 14.57
N VAL A 48 -2.44 6.72 14.58
CA VAL A 48 -2.29 5.91 13.36
C VAL A 48 -3.40 6.26 12.35
N ASN A 49 -4.65 6.34 12.80
CA ASN A 49 -5.79 6.67 11.92
C ASN A 49 -5.68 8.07 11.29
N ILE A 50 -5.15 9.05 12.02
CA ILE A 50 -4.87 10.40 11.48
C ILE A 50 -3.78 10.36 10.41
N ALA A 51 -2.73 9.58 10.61
CA ALA A 51 -1.62 9.47 9.67
C ALA A 51 -1.96 8.62 8.43
N MET A 52 -2.89 7.64 8.54
CA MET A 52 -3.23 6.70 7.48
C MET A 52 -3.61 7.33 6.13
N PRO A 53 -4.44 8.39 6.04
CA PRO A 53 -4.75 9.01 4.75
C PRO A 53 -3.50 9.51 4.00
N LEU A 54 -2.52 10.06 4.72
CA LEU A 54 -1.27 10.55 4.14
C LEU A 54 -0.41 9.40 3.61
N VAL A 55 -0.31 8.31 4.37
CA VAL A 55 0.37 7.07 3.95
C VAL A 55 -0.30 6.49 2.72
N MET A 56 -1.63 6.47 2.66
CA MET A 56 -2.38 5.93 1.53
C MET A 56 -2.24 6.77 0.26
N ILE A 57 -2.07 8.09 0.36
CA ILE A 57 -1.75 8.94 -0.79
C ILE A 57 -0.40 8.54 -1.40
N ASN A 58 0.60 8.27 -0.56
CA ASN A 58 1.91 7.81 -1.03
C ASN A 58 1.82 6.45 -1.74
N PHE A 59 1.08 5.50 -1.19
CA PHE A 59 0.84 4.20 -1.83
C PHE A 59 0.04 4.33 -3.13
N SER A 60 -0.96 5.21 -3.18
CA SER A 60 -1.74 5.46 -4.39
C SER A 60 -0.88 6.04 -5.53
N LEU A 61 0.13 6.86 -5.21
CA LEU A 61 1.08 7.36 -6.18
C LEU A 61 1.98 6.24 -6.75
N ALA A 62 2.41 5.31 -5.89
CA ALA A 62 3.14 4.14 -6.34
C ALA A 62 2.28 3.22 -7.21
N ASP A 63 1.01 3.03 -6.87
CA ASP A 63 0.03 2.28 -7.67
C ASP A 63 -0.24 2.94 -9.03
N LEU A 64 -0.33 4.27 -9.09
CA LEU A 64 -0.46 4.99 -10.36
C LEU A 64 0.64 4.58 -11.34
N ILE A 65 1.88 4.50 -10.87
CA ILE A 65 3.01 4.14 -11.71
C ILE A 65 3.06 2.61 -11.93
N GLY A 66 2.89 1.82 -10.87
CA GLY A 66 3.02 0.37 -10.91
C GLY A 66 1.94 -0.30 -11.76
N VAL A 67 0.68 0.02 -11.50
CA VAL A 67 -0.46 -0.49 -12.28
C VAL A 67 -0.47 0.15 -13.67
N GLY A 68 -0.17 1.46 -13.76
CA GLY A 68 -0.08 2.18 -15.03
C GLY A 68 0.94 1.57 -15.98
N ALA A 69 2.10 1.13 -15.48
CA ALA A 69 3.13 0.47 -16.28
C ALA A 69 2.77 -0.99 -16.62
N SER A 70 1.96 -1.66 -15.81
CA SER A 70 1.59 -3.06 -16.04
C SER A 70 0.85 -3.28 -17.36
N VAL A 71 0.08 -2.30 -17.82
CA VAL A 71 -0.68 -2.35 -19.07
C VAL A 71 0.26 -2.33 -20.29
N PRO A 72 1.12 -1.30 -20.52
CA PRO A 72 2.03 -1.30 -21.64
C PRO A 72 3.04 -2.46 -21.58
N ILE A 73 3.47 -2.91 -20.39
CA ILE A 73 4.29 -4.10 -20.25
C ILE A 73 3.55 -5.33 -20.78
N SER A 74 2.30 -5.53 -20.39
CA SER A 74 1.49 -6.68 -20.83
C SER A 74 1.26 -6.67 -22.36
N ILE A 75 1.01 -5.50 -22.94
CA ILE A 75 0.85 -5.32 -24.39
C ILE A 75 2.15 -5.67 -25.12
N ALA A 76 3.29 -5.16 -24.64
CA ALA A 76 4.59 -5.43 -25.22
C ALA A 76 4.97 -6.93 -25.14
N LEU A 77 4.71 -7.58 -23.99
CA LEU A 77 4.89 -9.03 -23.83
C LEU A 77 4.00 -9.82 -24.80
N GLY A 78 2.74 -9.42 -24.98
CA GLY A 78 1.82 -10.03 -25.94
C GLY A 78 2.31 -9.91 -27.40
N LYS A 79 2.95 -8.80 -27.74
CA LYS A 79 3.60 -8.57 -29.04
C LYS A 79 4.98 -9.23 -29.16
N LYS A 80 5.47 -9.90 -28.12
CA LYS A 80 6.82 -10.48 -27.99
C LYS A 80 7.94 -9.42 -28.09
N ASP A 81 7.62 -8.14 -27.83
CA ASP A 81 8.61 -7.07 -27.75
C ASP A 81 9.19 -6.99 -26.33
N HIS A 82 10.11 -7.91 -26.06
CA HIS A 82 10.79 -7.98 -24.76
C HIS A 82 11.64 -6.76 -24.46
N LYS A 83 12.12 -6.04 -25.50
CA LYS A 83 12.97 -4.85 -25.33
C LYS A 83 12.15 -3.71 -24.73
N THR A 84 11.00 -3.43 -25.31
CA THR A 84 10.07 -2.39 -24.78
C THR A 84 9.54 -2.80 -23.40
N ALA A 85 9.10 -4.07 -23.22
CA ALA A 85 8.61 -4.55 -21.92
C ALA A 85 9.64 -4.36 -20.80
N ASN A 86 10.90 -4.74 -21.01
CA ASN A 86 11.99 -4.60 -20.04
C ASN A 86 12.34 -3.14 -19.76
N ASN A 87 12.30 -2.29 -20.79
CA ASN A 87 12.54 -0.86 -20.62
C ASN A 87 11.46 -0.21 -19.75
N VAL A 88 10.18 -0.45 -20.06
CA VAL A 88 9.04 0.09 -19.28
C VAL A 88 9.10 -0.43 -17.84
N PHE A 89 9.38 -1.72 -17.63
CA PHE A 89 9.54 -2.32 -16.31
C PHE A 89 10.65 -1.63 -15.50
N SER A 90 11.87 -1.53 -16.04
CA SER A 90 13.00 -0.93 -15.33
C SER A 90 12.79 0.56 -15.06
N SER A 91 12.21 1.27 -16.03
CA SER A 91 11.91 2.70 -15.88
C SER A 91 10.81 2.94 -14.85
N SER A 92 9.76 2.12 -14.80
CA SER A 92 8.68 2.27 -13.82
C SER A 92 9.16 2.00 -12.39
N VAL A 93 10.02 1.01 -12.17
CA VAL A 93 10.61 0.76 -10.84
C VAL A 93 11.42 1.96 -10.37
N LEU A 94 12.25 2.53 -11.24
CA LEU A 94 13.02 3.73 -10.90
C LEU A 94 12.11 4.96 -10.68
N MET A 95 11.04 5.10 -11.48
CA MET A 95 10.05 6.17 -11.29
C MET A 95 9.37 6.06 -9.92
N ILE A 96 8.96 4.87 -9.51
CA ILE A 96 8.35 4.63 -8.20
C ILE A 96 9.34 4.98 -7.09
N PHE A 97 10.58 4.52 -7.19
CA PHE A 97 11.61 4.84 -6.20
C PHE A 97 11.82 6.35 -6.05
N ILE A 98 11.95 7.08 -7.16
CA ILE A 98 12.12 8.54 -7.15
C ILE A 98 10.86 9.24 -6.61
N ALA A 99 9.68 8.86 -7.09
CA ALA A 99 8.41 9.45 -6.64
C ALA A 99 8.19 9.23 -5.14
N SER A 100 8.47 8.03 -4.64
CA SER A 100 8.35 7.72 -3.22
C SER A 100 9.43 8.37 -2.36
N LEU A 101 10.63 8.58 -2.91
CA LEU A 101 11.66 9.34 -2.23
C LEU A 101 11.27 10.83 -2.07
N VAL A 102 10.73 11.42 -3.12
CA VAL A 102 10.22 12.80 -3.08
C VAL A 102 9.05 12.91 -2.10
N MET A 103 8.06 12.03 -2.23
CA MET A 103 6.88 12.03 -1.37
C MET A 103 7.23 11.71 0.09
N GLY A 104 8.13 10.74 0.32
CA GLY A 104 8.67 10.43 1.65
C GLY A 104 9.39 11.62 2.27
N THR A 105 10.20 12.34 1.49
CA THR A 105 10.87 13.58 1.97
C THR A 105 9.84 14.66 2.34
N VAL A 106 8.81 14.85 1.53
CA VAL A 106 7.72 15.80 1.83
C VAL A 106 6.99 15.37 3.11
N MET A 107 6.61 14.10 3.22
CA MET A 107 5.92 13.56 4.41
C MET A 107 6.81 13.70 5.67
N PHE A 108 8.12 13.46 5.56
CA PHE A 108 9.05 13.56 6.69
C PHE A 108 9.22 15.00 7.16
N THR A 109 9.45 15.95 6.23
CA THR A 109 9.68 17.37 6.55
C THR A 109 8.41 18.10 6.94
N ALA A 110 7.30 17.82 6.25
CA ALA A 110 6.00 18.44 6.48
C ALA A 110 5.09 17.61 7.41
N ALA A 111 5.62 16.60 8.14
CA ALA A 111 4.81 15.73 9.00
C ALA A 111 3.97 16.53 10.01
N ARG A 112 4.56 17.51 10.69
CA ARG A 112 3.88 18.32 11.69
C ARG A 112 2.71 19.15 11.11
N PRO A 113 2.91 19.99 10.09
CA PRO A 113 1.80 20.74 9.50
C PRO A 113 0.74 19.82 8.86
N LEU A 114 1.13 18.69 8.29
CA LEU A 114 0.17 17.74 7.72
C LEU A 114 -0.72 17.11 8.80
N CYS A 115 -0.15 16.68 9.93
CA CYS A 115 -0.93 16.14 11.04
C CYS A 115 -1.83 17.22 11.71
N LEU A 116 -1.36 18.47 11.82
CA LEU A 116 -2.19 19.59 12.28
C LEU A 116 -3.40 19.83 11.36
N MET A 117 -3.20 19.80 10.04
CA MET A 117 -4.29 19.92 9.06
C MET A 117 -5.30 18.76 9.17
N MET A 118 -4.87 17.59 9.64
CA MET A 118 -5.74 16.44 9.90
C MET A 118 -6.45 16.50 11.27
N GLY A 119 -6.24 17.59 12.06
CA GLY A 119 -6.89 17.81 13.33
C GLY A 119 -6.17 17.20 14.54
N ALA A 120 -4.90 16.82 14.41
CA ALA A 120 -4.11 16.34 15.55
C ALA A 120 -3.63 17.51 16.41
N GLU A 121 -3.79 17.42 17.75
CA GLU A 121 -3.34 18.40 18.73
C GLU A 121 -2.65 17.72 19.91
N GLY A 122 -1.84 18.48 20.66
CA GLY A 122 -1.20 18.02 21.89
C GLY A 122 -0.31 16.78 21.70
N GLU A 123 -0.48 15.78 22.56
CA GLU A 123 0.28 14.53 22.55
C GLU A 123 -0.06 13.66 21.33
N LEU A 124 -1.33 13.68 20.90
CA LEU A 124 -1.79 13.02 19.68
C LEU A 124 -1.02 13.49 18.43
N LEU A 125 -0.71 14.80 18.35
CA LEU A 125 0.09 15.36 17.27
C LEU A 125 1.51 14.79 17.27
N GLU A 126 2.18 14.76 18.40
CA GLU A 126 3.56 14.27 18.50
C GLU A 126 3.65 12.78 18.15
N THR A 127 2.67 11.99 18.57
CA THR A 127 2.56 10.56 18.28
C THR A 127 2.29 10.32 16.79
N SER A 128 1.39 11.08 16.19
CA SER A 128 1.09 11.01 14.74
C SER A 128 2.30 11.40 13.90
N VAL A 129 3.04 12.44 14.30
CA VAL A 129 4.25 12.90 13.60
C VAL A 129 5.35 11.85 13.67
N ARG A 130 5.57 11.22 14.83
CA ARG A 130 6.56 10.13 14.97
C ARG A 130 6.21 8.94 14.07
N TYR A 131 4.96 8.52 14.06
CA TYR A 131 4.47 7.45 13.18
C TYR A 131 4.71 7.80 11.71
N LEU A 132 4.24 8.97 11.26
CA LEU A 132 4.33 9.41 9.87
C LEU A 132 5.78 9.53 9.38
N ARG A 133 6.68 10.08 10.20
CA ARG A 133 8.11 10.17 9.88
C ARG A 133 8.76 8.80 9.73
N THR A 134 8.40 7.85 10.58
CA THR A 134 8.92 6.48 10.51
C THR A 134 8.50 5.80 9.21
N VAL A 135 7.23 5.89 8.83
CA VAL A 135 6.73 5.36 7.55
C VAL A 135 7.38 6.07 6.38
N ALA A 136 7.51 7.40 6.44
CA ALA A 136 8.11 8.22 5.38
C ALA A 136 9.56 7.82 5.08
N LEU A 137 10.34 7.49 6.10
CA LEU A 137 11.74 7.07 5.96
C LEU A 137 11.87 5.74 5.20
N CYS A 138 10.97 4.80 5.43
CA CYS A 138 10.95 3.49 4.78
C CYS A 138 10.23 3.48 3.43
N SER A 139 9.48 4.55 3.11
CA SER A 139 8.57 4.61 1.97
C SER A 139 9.23 4.30 0.62
N PRO A 140 10.47 4.74 0.28
CA PRO A 140 11.07 4.47 -1.01
C PRO A 140 11.23 2.99 -1.35
N LEU A 141 11.40 2.16 -0.33
CA LEU A 141 11.54 0.70 -0.49
C LEU A 141 10.21 -0.04 -0.31
N SER A 142 9.39 0.37 0.65
CA SER A 142 8.11 -0.29 0.93
C SER A 142 7.11 -0.14 -0.22
N THR A 143 7.09 1.00 -0.90
CA THR A 143 6.18 1.25 -2.04
C THR A 143 6.49 0.41 -3.28
N ILE A 144 7.75 0.00 -3.49
CA ILE A 144 8.13 -0.91 -4.57
C ILE A 144 7.40 -2.25 -4.45
N PHE A 145 7.05 -2.67 -3.24
CA PHE A 145 6.33 -3.91 -2.98
C PHE A 145 5.06 -4.04 -3.83
N PHE A 146 4.22 -3.01 -3.89
CA PHE A 146 2.96 -3.02 -4.65
C PHE A 146 3.19 -3.19 -6.16
N ALA A 147 4.20 -2.51 -6.71
CA ALA A 147 4.54 -2.65 -8.11
C ALA A 147 5.10 -4.04 -8.44
N MET A 148 5.99 -4.57 -7.59
CA MET A 148 6.53 -5.92 -7.77
C MET A 148 5.45 -6.99 -7.72
N ASP A 149 4.45 -6.85 -6.85
CA ASP A 149 3.28 -7.72 -6.79
C ASP A 149 2.54 -7.75 -8.13
N ASN A 150 2.23 -6.58 -8.70
CA ASN A 150 1.59 -6.47 -9.99
C ASN A 150 2.45 -7.08 -11.12
N TYR A 151 3.76 -6.84 -11.12
CA TYR A 151 4.67 -7.37 -12.15
C TYR A 151 4.85 -8.89 -12.06
N LEU A 152 4.82 -9.48 -10.86
CA LEU A 152 4.79 -10.93 -10.68
C LEU A 152 3.51 -11.54 -11.28
N ARG A 153 2.36 -10.92 -11.07
CA ARG A 153 1.07 -11.39 -11.60
C ARG A 153 1.06 -11.40 -13.13
N ILE A 154 1.46 -10.28 -13.77
CA ILE A 154 1.50 -10.20 -15.24
C ILE A 154 2.57 -11.09 -15.85
N SER A 155 3.64 -11.43 -15.09
CA SER A 155 4.67 -12.38 -15.50
C SER A 155 4.27 -13.85 -15.34
N GLY A 156 3.05 -14.13 -14.84
CA GLY A 156 2.55 -15.49 -14.65
C GLY A 156 2.87 -16.11 -13.28
N TYR A 157 3.50 -15.38 -12.38
CA TYR A 157 3.86 -15.83 -11.04
C TYR A 157 2.79 -15.50 -9.98
N VAL A 158 1.50 -15.72 -10.30
CA VAL A 158 0.36 -15.37 -9.45
C VAL A 158 0.43 -16.06 -8.08
N LYS A 159 0.82 -17.34 -8.03
CA LYS A 159 0.99 -18.10 -6.77
C LYS A 159 2.13 -17.53 -5.91
N THR A 160 3.21 -17.08 -6.54
CA THR A 160 4.34 -16.45 -5.84
C THR A 160 3.91 -15.08 -5.27
N SER A 161 3.18 -14.28 -6.04
CA SER A 161 2.56 -13.03 -5.57
C SER A 161 1.69 -13.27 -4.33
N MET A 162 0.76 -14.24 -4.39
CA MET A 162 -0.06 -14.62 -3.24
C MET A 162 0.78 -15.02 -2.02
N ALA A 163 1.79 -15.88 -2.21
CA ALA A 163 2.64 -16.35 -1.11
C ALA A 163 3.43 -15.20 -0.47
N ILE A 164 3.91 -14.24 -1.27
CA ILE A 164 4.62 -13.06 -0.78
C ILE A 164 3.66 -12.13 -0.02
N ASN A 165 2.43 -11.93 -0.50
CA ASN A 165 1.42 -11.11 0.21
C ASN A 165 1.04 -11.73 1.56
N ILE A 166 0.76 -13.03 1.61
CA ILE A 166 0.48 -13.73 2.87
C ILE A 166 1.70 -13.70 3.78
N GLY A 167 2.89 -13.95 3.22
CA GLY A 167 4.15 -13.89 3.95
C GLY A 167 4.42 -12.51 4.55
N SER A 168 4.09 -11.43 3.82
CA SER A 168 4.19 -10.06 4.31
C SER A 168 3.28 -9.83 5.52
N ASN A 169 2.01 -10.25 5.44
CA ASN A 169 1.06 -10.10 6.54
C ASN A 169 1.52 -10.89 7.79
N VAL A 170 1.97 -12.12 7.61
CA VAL A 170 2.50 -12.96 8.71
C VAL A 170 3.77 -12.33 9.31
N ALA A 171 4.69 -11.86 8.47
CA ALA A 171 5.91 -11.19 8.91
C ALA A 171 5.60 -9.91 9.68
N THR A 172 4.62 -9.13 9.23
CA THR A 172 4.18 -7.92 9.93
C THR A 172 3.61 -8.24 11.30
N ILE A 173 2.75 -9.26 11.42
CA ILE A 173 2.22 -9.71 12.71
C ILE A 173 3.35 -10.15 13.65
N GLY A 174 4.31 -10.93 13.13
CA GLY A 174 5.46 -11.37 13.91
C GLY A 174 6.34 -10.22 14.38
N LEU A 175 6.65 -9.26 13.51
CA LEU A 175 7.41 -8.07 13.86
C LEU A 175 6.63 -7.14 14.79
N LEU A 176 5.31 -7.00 14.60
CA LEU A 176 4.46 -6.23 15.48
C LEU A 176 4.47 -6.80 16.90
N THR A 177 4.33 -8.14 17.00
CA THR A 177 4.43 -8.85 18.29
C THR A 177 5.80 -8.62 18.93
N LEU A 178 6.88 -8.74 18.17
CA LEU A 178 8.23 -8.52 18.65
C LEU A 178 8.46 -7.09 19.14
N PHE A 179 8.06 -6.09 18.35
CA PHE A 179 8.30 -4.69 18.70
C PHE A 179 7.41 -4.18 19.83
N LEU A 180 6.13 -4.58 19.87
CA LEU A 180 5.19 -4.11 20.87
C LEU A 180 5.22 -4.94 22.18
N LEU A 181 5.50 -6.25 22.11
CA LEU A 181 5.45 -7.11 23.31
C LEU A 181 6.83 -7.38 23.91
N VAL A 182 7.89 -7.49 23.09
CA VAL A 182 9.24 -7.81 23.57
C VAL A 182 10.08 -6.56 23.77
N PHE A 183 10.03 -5.64 22.80
CA PHE A 183 10.80 -4.39 22.89
C PHE A 183 10.01 -3.23 23.52
N GLU A 184 8.72 -3.43 23.83
CA GLU A 184 7.83 -2.43 24.44
C GLU A 184 7.89 -1.07 23.72
N MET A 185 8.03 -1.10 22.37
CA MET A 185 8.06 0.12 21.57
C MET A 185 6.66 0.73 21.49
N ASP A 186 6.61 2.04 21.35
CA ASP A 186 5.38 2.78 21.11
C ASP A 186 4.86 2.62 19.66
N VAL A 187 4.06 3.57 19.18
CA VAL A 187 3.51 3.60 17.82
C VAL A 187 4.58 3.49 16.72
N VAL A 188 5.83 3.87 17.02
CA VAL A 188 6.98 3.73 16.10
C VAL A 188 7.24 2.25 15.81
N GLY A 189 7.04 1.37 16.82
CA GLY A 189 7.17 -0.08 16.64
C GLY A 189 6.20 -0.64 15.60
N SER A 190 4.95 -0.18 15.56
CA SER A 190 3.98 -0.62 14.55
C SER A 190 4.35 -0.12 13.15
N ALA A 191 4.78 1.14 13.03
CA ALA A 191 5.26 1.71 11.78
C ALA A 191 6.48 0.95 11.22
N LEU A 192 7.43 0.60 12.09
CA LEU A 192 8.62 -0.19 11.71
C LEU A 192 8.25 -1.62 11.32
N ALA A 193 7.35 -2.29 12.05
CA ALA A 193 6.91 -3.64 11.74
C ALA A 193 6.36 -3.74 10.32
N THR A 194 5.43 -2.88 9.98
CA THR A 194 4.81 -2.83 8.65
C THR A 194 5.83 -2.46 7.57
N SER A 195 6.61 -1.41 7.80
CA SER A 195 7.59 -0.91 6.82
C SER A 195 8.71 -1.92 6.54
N ILE A 196 9.29 -2.53 7.57
CA ILE A 196 10.35 -3.53 7.43
C ILE A 196 9.81 -4.77 6.73
N SER A 197 8.62 -5.25 7.09
CA SER A 197 7.98 -6.37 6.41
C SER A 197 7.80 -6.11 4.92
N MET A 198 7.26 -4.95 4.56
CA MET A 198 7.09 -4.56 3.15
C MET A 198 8.43 -4.44 2.42
N CYS A 199 9.46 -3.86 3.05
CA CYS A 199 10.81 -3.79 2.46
C CYS A 199 11.39 -5.19 2.21
N LEU A 200 11.34 -6.09 3.19
CA LEU A 200 11.82 -7.46 3.06
C LEU A 200 11.09 -8.20 1.93
N CYS A 201 9.76 -8.10 1.91
CA CYS A 201 8.95 -8.74 0.87
C CYS A 201 9.17 -8.11 -0.51
N SER A 202 9.46 -6.81 -0.59
CA SER A 202 9.86 -6.14 -1.83
C SER A 202 11.15 -6.76 -2.39
N PHE A 203 12.18 -6.95 -1.55
CA PHE A 203 13.41 -7.63 -1.97
C PHE A 203 13.16 -9.07 -2.42
N ILE A 204 12.33 -9.82 -1.67
CA ILE A 204 11.97 -11.20 -2.04
C ILE A 204 11.24 -11.21 -3.38
N ALA A 205 10.32 -10.28 -3.61
CA ALA A 205 9.58 -10.13 -4.87
C ALA A 205 10.47 -9.78 -6.07
N MET A 206 11.60 -9.11 -5.84
CA MET A 206 12.58 -8.79 -6.88
C MET A 206 13.44 -10.01 -7.29
N ILE A 207 13.62 -11.02 -6.43
CA ILE A 207 14.51 -12.17 -6.68
C ILE A 207 14.20 -12.89 -8.01
N PRO A 208 12.94 -13.22 -8.39
CA PRO A 208 12.64 -13.88 -9.66
C PRO A 208 13.10 -13.08 -10.88
N PHE A 209 12.99 -11.73 -10.81
CA PHE A 209 13.42 -10.82 -11.88
C PHE A 209 14.95 -10.74 -11.99
N LEU A 210 15.65 -10.67 -10.87
CA LEU A 210 17.11 -10.64 -10.81
C LEU A 210 17.73 -11.98 -11.27
N ARG A 211 17.08 -13.10 -10.95
CA ARG A 211 17.53 -14.45 -11.37
C ARG A 211 17.17 -14.77 -12.83
N GLY A 212 16.50 -13.86 -13.54
CA GLY A 212 16.11 -14.05 -14.93
C GLY A 212 15.09 -15.17 -15.17
N LYS A 213 14.37 -15.60 -14.12
CA LYS A 213 13.32 -16.63 -14.22
C LYS A 213 12.03 -16.11 -14.81
N THR A 214 11.85 -14.79 -14.88
CA THR A 214 10.69 -14.11 -15.43
C THR A 214 10.96 -13.64 -16.85
N LEU A 215 9.89 -13.34 -17.60
CA LEU A 215 9.97 -12.72 -18.92
C LEU A 215 10.52 -11.29 -18.86
N LEU A 216 10.37 -10.62 -17.73
CA LEU A 216 10.87 -9.27 -17.47
C LEU A 216 12.27 -9.34 -16.84
N LYS A 217 13.16 -8.49 -17.36
CA LYS A 217 14.54 -8.35 -16.85
C LYS A 217 14.89 -6.89 -16.63
N PHE A 218 15.69 -6.62 -15.63
CA PHE A 218 16.23 -5.29 -15.43
C PHE A 218 17.16 -4.90 -16.57
N THR A 219 16.91 -3.75 -17.18
CA THR A 219 17.72 -3.15 -18.24
C THR A 219 18.01 -1.70 -17.90
N LYS A 220 18.94 -1.06 -18.60
CA LYS A 220 19.16 0.38 -18.44
C LYS A 220 17.88 1.13 -18.80
N PRO A 221 17.31 1.92 -17.85
CA PRO A 221 16.07 2.63 -18.11
C PRO A 221 16.26 3.71 -19.17
N HIS A 222 15.35 3.75 -20.14
CA HIS A 222 15.30 4.76 -21.17
C HIS A 222 13.98 5.50 -21.09
N PHE A 223 14.01 6.72 -20.60
CA PHE A 223 12.82 7.52 -20.39
C PHE A 223 12.36 8.17 -21.70
N SER A 224 11.08 8.04 -22.01
CA SER A 224 10.42 8.70 -23.12
C SER A 224 9.18 9.45 -22.65
N ARG A 225 8.93 10.62 -23.20
CA ARG A 225 7.72 11.40 -22.89
C ARG A 225 6.44 10.63 -23.21
N SER A 226 6.48 9.79 -24.27
CA SER A 226 5.36 8.92 -24.64
C SER A 226 5.08 7.89 -23.55
N MET A 227 6.13 7.23 -23.02
CA MET A 227 6.02 6.25 -21.94
C MET A 227 5.41 6.86 -20.68
N PHE A 228 5.85 8.07 -20.27
CA PHE A 228 5.25 8.76 -19.12
C PHE A 228 3.76 9.03 -19.31
N LYS A 229 3.36 9.51 -20.50
CA LYS A 229 1.94 9.75 -20.82
C LYS A 229 1.13 8.47 -20.78
N GLU A 230 1.66 7.38 -21.32
CA GLU A 230 1.00 6.09 -21.37
C GLU A 230 0.83 5.50 -19.96
N ILE A 231 1.88 5.52 -19.13
CA ILE A 231 1.81 5.08 -17.72
C ILE A 231 0.80 5.93 -16.95
N ALA A 232 0.85 7.26 -17.07
CA ALA A 232 -0.08 8.14 -16.38
C ALA A 232 -1.52 7.92 -16.83
N ALA A 233 -1.76 7.76 -18.15
CA ALA A 233 -3.09 7.50 -18.68
C ALA A 233 -3.67 6.17 -18.19
N CYS A 234 -2.86 5.11 -18.17
CA CYS A 234 -3.29 3.79 -17.72
C CYS A 234 -3.44 3.70 -16.18
N GLY A 235 -2.63 4.46 -15.43
CA GLY A 235 -2.66 4.43 -13.96
C GLY A 235 -3.66 5.41 -13.35
N SER A 236 -4.02 6.48 -14.06
CA SER A 236 -4.93 7.51 -13.52
C SER A 236 -6.29 6.98 -13.05
N PRO A 237 -6.96 6.00 -13.69
CA PRO A 237 -8.22 5.47 -13.18
C PRO A 237 -8.07 4.83 -11.79
N VAL A 238 -6.99 4.08 -11.57
CA VAL A 238 -6.71 3.43 -10.27
C VAL A 238 -6.39 4.49 -9.22
N PHE A 239 -5.56 5.45 -9.55
CA PHE A 239 -5.24 6.57 -8.67
C PHE A 239 -6.48 7.36 -8.27
N LEU A 240 -7.30 7.75 -9.24
CA LEU A 240 -8.55 8.49 -8.99
C LEU A 240 -9.53 7.67 -8.15
N ASN A 241 -9.65 6.36 -8.40
CA ASN A 241 -10.48 5.47 -7.60
C ASN A 241 -9.99 5.40 -6.14
N ASN A 242 -8.68 5.27 -5.92
CA ASN A 242 -8.09 5.27 -4.58
C ASN A 242 -8.34 6.60 -3.84
N ILE A 243 -8.14 7.74 -4.53
CA ILE A 243 -8.40 9.06 -3.95
C ILE A 243 -9.91 9.25 -3.67
N ALA A 244 -10.78 8.91 -4.62
CA ALA A 244 -12.22 9.01 -4.45
C ALA A 244 -12.71 8.17 -3.26
N GLY A 245 -12.20 6.94 -3.11
CA GLY A 245 -12.49 6.11 -1.95
C GLY A 245 -12.11 6.77 -0.62
N ARG A 246 -10.95 7.45 -0.56
CA ARG A 246 -10.50 8.17 0.65
C ARG A 246 -11.35 9.41 0.93
N VAL A 247 -11.65 10.19 -0.11
CA VAL A 247 -12.58 11.35 0.03
C VAL A 247 -13.94 10.89 0.51
N THR A 248 -14.48 9.81 -0.06
CA THR A 248 -15.76 9.24 0.38
C THR A 248 -15.71 8.79 1.85
N SER A 249 -14.65 8.12 2.28
CA SER A 249 -14.47 7.70 3.68
C SER A 249 -14.41 8.91 4.62
N ILE A 250 -13.70 9.97 4.25
CA ILE A 250 -13.60 11.20 5.05
C ILE A 250 -14.98 11.86 5.17
N LEU A 251 -15.70 12.03 4.06
CA LEU A 251 -17.03 12.63 4.05
C LEU A 251 -18.03 11.80 4.87
N LEU A 252 -17.96 10.47 4.75
CA LEU A 252 -18.78 9.55 5.53
C LEU A 252 -18.49 9.67 7.04
N ASN A 253 -17.21 9.70 7.42
CA ASN A 253 -16.82 9.86 8.81
C ASN A 253 -17.33 11.21 9.39
N ILE A 254 -17.18 12.31 8.65
CA ILE A 254 -17.69 13.62 9.06
C ILE A 254 -19.23 13.56 9.22
N SER A 255 -19.91 12.95 8.25
CA SER A 255 -21.38 12.83 8.30
C SER A 255 -21.84 11.95 9.46
N LEU A 256 -21.17 10.82 9.72
CA LEU A 256 -21.48 9.93 10.83
C LEU A 256 -21.21 10.60 12.19
N MET A 257 -20.12 11.37 12.31
CA MET A 257 -19.84 12.16 13.53
C MET A 257 -20.94 13.18 13.79
N THR A 258 -21.33 13.94 12.77
CA THR A 258 -22.32 15.01 12.91
C THR A 258 -23.72 14.47 13.18
N LEU A 259 -24.18 13.52 12.33
CA LEU A 259 -25.52 12.95 12.46
C LEU A 259 -25.65 12.01 13.66
N GLY A 260 -24.58 11.26 13.97
CA GLY A 260 -24.54 10.39 15.14
C GLY A 260 -24.64 11.19 16.44
N ALA A 261 -23.94 12.32 16.54
CA ALA A 261 -24.03 13.21 17.69
C ALA A 261 -25.44 13.83 17.82
N GLN A 262 -26.08 14.19 16.71
CA GLN A 262 -27.46 14.71 16.71
C GLN A 262 -28.49 13.64 17.10
N ALA A 263 -28.32 12.39 16.65
CA ALA A 263 -29.30 11.32 16.88
C ALA A 263 -29.18 10.64 18.24
N PHE A 264 -27.94 10.48 18.76
CA PHE A 264 -27.64 9.65 19.94
C PHE A 264 -26.92 10.42 21.07
N GLY A 265 -26.79 11.75 20.99
CA GLY A 265 -26.09 12.58 21.98
C GLY A 265 -24.57 12.65 21.77
N GLU A 266 -23.84 13.27 22.73
CA GLU A 266 -22.42 13.62 22.60
C GLU A 266 -21.50 12.45 22.16
N ASN A 267 -21.76 11.24 22.59
CA ASN A 267 -20.98 10.05 22.22
C ASN A 267 -21.51 9.30 20.99
N GLY A 268 -22.66 9.72 20.44
CA GLY A 268 -23.31 9.05 19.30
C GLY A 268 -22.49 9.11 18.02
N GLY A 269 -21.76 10.19 17.80
CA GLY A 269 -20.89 10.36 16.64
C GLY A 269 -19.72 9.38 16.64
N THR A 270 -19.02 9.27 17.75
CA THR A 270 -17.89 8.33 17.91
C THR A 270 -18.33 6.88 17.79
N THR A 271 -19.47 6.52 18.38
CA THR A 271 -20.06 5.19 18.25
C THR A 271 -20.43 4.86 16.81
N ALA A 272 -21.05 5.80 16.09
CA ALA A 272 -21.42 5.60 14.69
C ALA A 272 -20.20 5.39 13.79
N VAL A 273 -19.12 6.15 13.99
CA VAL A 273 -17.86 5.97 13.26
C VAL A 273 -17.19 4.65 13.62
N ALA A 274 -17.19 4.26 14.90
CA ALA A 274 -16.62 2.98 15.32
C ALA A 274 -17.37 1.78 14.71
N VAL A 275 -18.69 1.81 14.69
CA VAL A 275 -19.52 0.77 14.03
C VAL A 275 -19.23 0.72 12.53
N TYR A 276 -19.12 1.87 11.86
CA TYR A 276 -18.78 1.93 10.44
C TYR A 276 -17.38 1.37 10.18
N ALA A 277 -16.39 1.67 11.01
CA ALA A 277 -15.03 1.15 10.88
C ALA A 277 -14.94 -0.38 11.02
N VAL A 278 -15.85 -1.00 11.77
CA VAL A 278 -15.94 -2.46 11.90
C VAL A 278 -16.62 -3.10 10.68
N LEU A 279 -17.52 -2.36 10.01
CA LEU A 279 -18.29 -2.87 8.86
C LEU A 279 -17.55 -2.78 7.54
N MET A 280 -16.49 -1.92 7.44
CA MET A 280 -15.68 -1.71 6.23
C MET A 280 -14.36 -2.48 6.26
#